data_d8e62138fb38c497cc031168482469be
#
_entry.id   d8e62138fb38c497cc031168482469be
#
_cell.length_a   1.000
_cell.length_b   1.000
_cell.length_c   1.000
_cell.angle_alpha   90.00
_cell.angle_beta   90.00
_cell.angle_gamma   90.00
#
_symmetry.space_group_name_H-M   'P 1'
#
loop_
_entity.id
_entity.type
_entity.pdbx_description
1 polymer ?
#
loop_
_entity_poly.entity_id
_entity_poly.type
_entity_poly.pdbx_seq_one_letter_code
_entity_poly.pdbx_strand_id
1 'polypeptide(L)'
;MKHDESHFDMLAHPIQRWIWQQGWTSLNEIQEKSIPIILKGDTDVIISAATAGGKTEAAFLPILSSVINDSDKGCKVLYISPLKALINDQYRRLADLTAVTKTSITPWHQDISISKKKQFIESPTDILIITPESLESFLINRRGYAEYIIA
;
A
#
# COMPACT_ATOMS: atom_id res chain seq x y z
N MET A 1 -34.35 -6.17 -10.39
CA MET A 1 -32.95 -6.63 -10.19
C MET A 1 -32.10 -5.36 -10.11
N LYS A 2 -31.57 -5.01 -8.94
CA LYS A 2 -30.56 -3.97 -8.83
C LYS A 2 -29.28 -4.56 -9.46
N HIS A 3 -28.78 -3.97 -10.54
CA HIS A 3 -27.42 -4.16 -10.96
C HIS A 3 -26.57 -3.69 -9.77
N ASP A 4 -25.89 -4.63 -9.09
CA ASP A 4 -24.80 -4.30 -8.19
C ASP A 4 -23.74 -3.64 -9.09
N GLU A 5 -23.64 -2.31 -9.02
CA GLU A 5 -22.61 -1.57 -9.72
C GLU A 5 -21.29 -2.05 -9.13
N SER A 6 -20.49 -2.72 -9.94
CA SER A 6 -19.15 -3.15 -9.52
C SER A 6 -18.34 -1.93 -9.15
N HIS A 7 -17.74 -1.93 -7.96
CA HIS A 7 -16.86 -0.83 -7.52
C HIS A 7 -15.51 -0.81 -8.28
N PHE A 8 -15.31 -1.73 -9.23
CA PHE A 8 -14.19 -1.74 -10.15
C PHE A 8 -13.99 -0.40 -10.86
N ASP A 9 -15.07 0.23 -11.31
CA ASP A 9 -15.02 1.50 -12.04
C ASP A 9 -14.58 2.69 -11.18
N MET A 10 -14.60 2.54 -9.85
CA MET A 10 -14.07 3.54 -8.91
C MET A 10 -12.54 3.53 -8.84
N LEU A 11 -11.90 2.45 -9.26
CA LEU A 11 -10.44 2.32 -9.24
C LEU A 11 -9.79 3.12 -10.38
N ALA A 12 -8.58 3.61 -10.15
CA ALA A 12 -7.80 4.30 -11.18
C ALA A 12 -7.50 3.39 -12.38
N HIS A 13 -7.53 3.93 -13.60
CA HIS A 13 -7.34 3.18 -14.84
C HIS A 13 -6.09 2.25 -14.88
N PRO A 14 -4.90 2.64 -14.37
CA PRO A 14 -3.77 1.72 -14.32
C PRO A 14 -4.05 0.47 -13.51
N ILE A 15 -4.83 0.59 -12.43
CA ILE A 15 -5.21 -0.53 -11.55
C ILE A 15 -6.25 -1.42 -12.22
N GLN A 16 -7.26 -0.84 -12.86
CA GLN A 16 -8.24 -1.58 -13.65
C GLN A 16 -7.55 -2.42 -14.72
N ARG A 17 -6.58 -1.84 -15.43
CA ARG A 17 -5.78 -2.54 -16.44
C ARG A 17 -4.96 -3.68 -15.85
N TRP A 18 -4.35 -3.46 -14.69
CA TRP A 18 -3.59 -4.50 -13.99
C TRP A 18 -4.50 -5.68 -13.60
N ILE A 19 -5.71 -5.41 -13.07
CA ILE A 19 -6.71 -6.45 -12.73
C ILE A 19 -7.04 -7.31 -13.95
N TRP A 20 -7.26 -6.69 -15.11
CA TRP A 20 -7.51 -7.42 -16.35
C TRP A 20 -6.30 -8.25 -16.82
N GLN A 21 -5.10 -7.71 -16.69
CA GLN A 21 -3.86 -8.44 -17.00
C GLN A 21 -3.63 -9.64 -16.10
N GLN A 22 -4.11 -9.62 -14.86
CA GLN A 22 -4.11 -10.77 -13.95
C GLN A 22 -5.15 -11.84 -14.34
N GLY A 23 -6.00 -11.57 -15.35
CA GLY A 23 -7.05 -12.50 -15.77
C GLY A 23 -8.25 -12.56 -14.80
N TRP A 24 -8.41 -11.57 -13.93
CA TRP A 24 -9.53 -11.54 -13.01
C TRP A 24 -10.82 -11.17 -13.74
N THR A 25 -11.83 -12.00 -13.62
CA THR A 25 -13.16 -11.79 -14.23
C THR A 25 -14.08 -10.95 -13.33
N SER A 26 -13.79 -10.91 -12.04
CA SER A 26 -14.53 -10.13 -11.04
C SER A 26 -13.66 -9.90 -9.81
N LEU A 27 -13.97 -8.87 -9.06
CA LEU A 27 -13.45 -8.68 -7.71
C LEU A 27 -14.17 -9.64 -6.75
N ASN A 28 -13.49 -10.06 -5.69
CA ASN A 28 -14.16 -10.83 -4.64
C ASN A 28 -14.93 -9.90 -3.68
N GLU A 29 -15.79 -10.50 -2.84
CA GLU A 29 -16.69 -9.76 -1.96
C GLU A 29 -15.94 -8.76 -1.03
N ILE A 30 -14.77 -9.15 -0.50
CA ILE A 30 -14.01 -8.28 0.41
C ILE A 30 -13.36 -7.12 -0.33
N GLN A 31 -12.93 -7.32 -1.59
CA GLN A 31 -12.41 -6.26 -2.45
C GLN A 31 -13.52 -5.28 -2.84
N GLU A 32 -14.66 -5.78 -3.29
CA GLU A 32 -15.82 -4.95 -3.61
C GLU A 32 -16.25 -4.08 -2.43
N LYS A 33 -16.35 -4.65 -1.23
CA LYS A 33 -16.76 -3.91 -0.03
C LYS A 33 -15.74 -2.89 0.45
N SER A 34 -14.45 -3.15 0.31
CA SER A 34 -13.39 -2.27 0.81
C SER A 34 -13.16 -1.04 -0.06
N ILE A 35 -13.32 -1.15 -1.38
CA ILE A 35 -13.02 -0.09 -2.35
C ILE A 35 -13.73 1.24 -2.00
N PRO A 36 -15.08 1.31 -1.91
CA PRO A 36 -15.75 2.57 -1.66
C PRO A 36 -15.42 3.17 -0.29
N ILE A 37 -15.20 2.32 0.72
CA ILE A 37 -14.91 2.78 2.08
C ILE A 37 -13.52 3.40 2.15
N ILE A 38 -12.52 2.72 1.59
CA ILE A 38 -11.13 3.20 1.59
C ILE A 38 -10.97 4.43 0.71
N LEU A 39 -11.60 4.46 -0.48
CA LEU A 39 -11.54 5.63 -1.36
C LEU A 39 -12.18 6.88 -0.74
N LYS A 40 -13.21 6.70 0.09
CA LYS A 40 -13.82 7.81 0.83
C LYS A 40 -12.90 8.40 1.90
N GLY A 41 -12.10 7.55 2.57
CA GLY A 41 -11.01 7.97 3.45
C GLY A 41 -11.44 8.68 4.74
N ASP A 42 -12.70 8.55 5.17
CA ASP A 42 -13.25 9.26 6.33
C ASP A 42 -13.44 8.38 7.57
N THR A 43 -13.09 7.10 7.48
CA THR A 43 -13.26 6.11 8.57
C THR A 43 -12.09 5.12 8.62
N ASP A 44 -11.81 4.59 9.79
CA ASP A 44 -10.92 3.45 9.98
C ASP A 44 -11.58 2.17 9.43
N VAL A 45 -10.77 1.27 8.85
CA VAL A 45 -11.28 0.05 8.21
C VAL A 45 -10.57 -1.17 8.77
N ILE A 46 -11.33 -2.17 9.18
CA ILE A 46 -10.84 -3.50 9.56
C ILE A 46 -11.22 -4.49 8.45
N ILE A 47 -10.20 -5.06 7.78
CA ILE A 47 -10.39 -6.07 6.74
C ILE A 47 -10.11 -7.45 7.34
N SER A 48 -11.14 -8.27 7.49
CA SER A 48 -11.05 -9.63 8.01
C SER A 48 -11.50 -10.66 6.98
N ALA A 49 -10.62 -11.58 6.64
CA ALA A 49 -10.90 -12.73 5.76
C ALA A 49 -9.92 -13.85 6.05
N ALA A 50 -10.24 -15.05 5.56
CA ALA A 50 -9.37 -16.21 5.63
C ALA A 50 -8.01 -15.94 4.98
N THR A 51 -7.00 -16.79 5.26
CA THR A 51 -5.71 -16.75 4.58
C THR A 51 -5.92 -16.91 3.07
N ALA A 52 -5.17 -16.17 2.26
CA ALA A 52 -5.35 -16.09 0.81
C ALA A 52 -6.70 -15.50 0.33
N GLY A 53 -7.47 -14.87 1.22
CA GLY A 53 -8.76 -14.23 0.89
C GLY A 53 -8.67 -12.88 0.17
N GLY A 54 -7.50 -12.49 -0.37
CA GLY A 54 -7.34 -11.23 -1.14
C GLY A 54 -7.31 -9.97 -0.28
N LYS A 55 -6.99 -10.07 1.02
CA LYS A 55 -6.93 -8.90 1.94
C LYS A 55 -5.94 -7.82 1.50
N THR A 56 -4.77 -8.24 1.00
CA THR A 56 -3.74 -7.30 0.54
C THR A 56 -4.27 -6.47 -0.63
N GLU A 57 -4.86 -7.12 -1.61
CA GLU A 57 -5.45 -6.48 -2.77
C GLU A 57 -6.66 -5.63 -2.38
N ALA A 58 -7.50 -6.12 -1.45
CA ALA A 58 -8.64 -5.36 -0.92
C ALA A 58 -8.24 -4.02 -0.30
N ALA A 59 -7.05 -3.96 0.33
CA ALA A 59 -6.49 -2.72 0.86
C ALA A 59 -5.76 -1.91 -0.22
N PHE A 60 -4.85 -2.53 -0.98
CA PHE A 60 -3.93 -1.80 -1.84
C PHE A 60 -4.53 -1.31 -3.16
N LEU A 61 -5.54 -1.98 -3.72
CA LEU A 61 -6.20 -1.48 -4.94
C LEU A 61 -6.79 -0.08 -4.75
N PRO A 62 -7.63 0.19 -3.72
CA PRO A 62 -8.15 1.53 -3.49
C PRO A 62 -7.08 2.50 -2.95
N ILE A 63 -6.17 2.08 -2.08
CA ILE A 63 -5.10 2.95 -1.56
C ILE A 63 -4.25 3.49 -2.71
N LEU A 64 -3.77 2.63 -3.61
CA LEU A 64 -2.98 3.07 -4.74
C LEU A 64 -3.79 3.90 -5.74
N SER A 65 -5.09 3.65 -5.88
CA SER A 65 -5.98 4.51 -6.66
C SER A 65 -6.02 5.94 -6.12
N SER A 66 -5.97 6.11 -4.80
CA SER A 66 -5.93 7.45 -4.18
C SER A 66 -4.56 8.13 -4.36
N VAL A 67 -3.48 7.35 -4.28
CA VAL A 67 -2.10 7.87 -4.29
C VAL A 67 -1.60 8.22 -5.69
N ILE A 68 -2.13 7.56 -6.73
CA ILE A 68 -1.57 7.62 -8.10
C ILE A 68 -1.56 9.04 -8.71
N ASN A 69 -2.50 9.88 -8.30
CA ASN A 69 -2.64 11.26 -8.78
C ASN A 69 -2.12 12.29 -7.78
N ASP A 70 -1.61 11.82 -6.64
CA ASP A 70 -1.07 12.70 -5.62
C ASP A 70 0.36 13.11 -6.01
N SER A 71 0.56 14.41 -6.25
CA SER A 71 1.85 15.00 -6.64
C SER A 71 2.72 15.40 -5.45
N ASP A 72 2.21 15.26 -4.22
CA ASP A 72 2.94 15.64 -3.03
C ASP A 72 4.17 14.74 -2.85
N LYS A 73 5.26 15.35 -2.40
CA LYS A 73 6.51 14.64 -2.12
C LYS A 73 6.46 14.05 -0.72
N GLY A 74 6.95 12.82 -0.59
CA GLY A 74 7.06 12.15 0.70
C GLY A 74 6.40 10.78 0.71
N CYS A 75 6.38 10.16 1.89
CA CYS A 75 5.75 8.86 2.08
C CYS A 75 4.24 9.05 2.28
N LYS A 76 3.46 8.44 1.41
CA LYS A 76 1.99 8.53 1.39
C LYS A 76 1.32 7.32 2.04
N VAL A 77 2.02 6.19 2.06
CA VAL A 77 1.51 4.93 2.60
C VAL A 77 2.53 4.33 3.55
N LEU A 78 2.15 4.20 4.81
CA LEU A 78 2.91 3.46 5.81
C LEU A 78 2.28 2.09 6.03
N TYR A 79 2.97 1.03 5.59
CA TYR A 79 2.53 -0.35 5.81
C TYR A 79 3.36 -1.01 6.91
N ILE A 80 2.73 -1.25 8.05
CA ILE A 80 3.38 -1.88 9.21
C ILE A 80 3.11 -3.38 9.19
N SER A 81 4.17 -4.18 9.12
CA SER A 81 4.09 -5.65 9.12
C SER A 81 4.91 -6.22 10.27
N PRO A 82 4.35 -7.16 11.06
CA PRO A 82 4.99 -7.63 12.29
C PRO A 82 6.26 -8.46 12.08
N LEU A 83 6.44 -9.03 10.88
CA LEU A 83 7.55 -9.93 10.60
C LEU A 83 8.31 -9.51 9.33
N LYS A 84 9.64 -9.51 9.42
CA LYS A 84 10.55 -9.25 8.30
C LYS A 84 10.27 -10.11 7.06
N ALA A 85 9.97 -11.41 7.26
CA ALA A 85 9.64 -12.32 6.15
C ALA A 85 8.39 -11.84 5.39
N LEU A 86 7.39 -11.33 6.11
CA LEU A 86 6.19 -10.75 5.51
C LEU A 86 6.48 -9.46 4.75
N ILE A 87 7.41 -8.63 5.20
CA ILE A 87 7.83 -7.41 4.47
C ILE A 87 8.36 -7.78 3.09
N ASN A 88 9.25 -8.75 3.01
CA ASN A 88 9.83 -9.17 1.74
C ASN A 88 8.79 -9.83 0.82
N ASP A 89 7.87 -10.61 1.37
CA ASP A 89 6.77 -11.20 0.62
C ASP A 89 5.82 -10.14 0.07
N GLN A 90 5.37 -9.22 0.91
CA GLN A 90 4.50 -8.12 0.49
C GLN A 90 5.17 -7.19 -0.52
N TYR A 91 6.46 -6.90 -0.34
CA TYR A 91 7.23 -6.13 -1.31
C TYR A 91 7.21 -6.78 -2.69
N ARG A 92 7.42 -8.11 -2.78
CA ARG A 92 7.35 -8.86 -4.04
C ARG A 92 5.95 -8.87 -4.63
N ARG A 93 4.93 -9.09 -3.81
CA ARG A 93 3.52 -9.12 -4.25
C ARG A 93 3.06 -7.78 -4.80
N LEU A 94 3.52 -6.68 -4.23
CA LEU A 94 3.16 -5.33 -4.67
C LEU A 94 4.01 -4.84 -5.83
N ALA A 95 5.11 -5.52 -6.20
CA ALA A 95 6.05 -5.05 -7.22
C ALA A 95 5.37 -4.76 -8.57
N ASP A 96 4.52 -5.68 -9.05
CA ASP A 96 3.83 -5.51 -10.34
C ASP A 96 2.80 -4.38 -10.27
N LEU A 97 2.07 -4.29 -9.16
CA LEU A 97 1.05 -3.27 -8.97
C LEU A 97 1.67 -1.87 -8.83
N THR A 98 2.78 -1.75 -8.09
CA THR A 98 3.52 -0.48 -7.97
C THR A 98 4.19 -0.07 -9.28
N ALA A 99 4.62 -1.02 -10.11
CA ALA A 99 5.17 -0.73 -11.43
C ALA A 99 4.12 -0.12 -12.37
N VAL A 100 2.91 -0.66 -12.43
CA VAL A 100 1.85 -0.12 -13.31
C VAL A 100 1.30 1.21 -12.81
N THR A 101 1.31 1.43 -11.50
CA THR A 101 0.89 2.70 -10.89
C THR A 101 2.00 3.76 -10.87
N LYS A 102 3.24 3.37 -11.20
CA LYS A 102 4.44 4.21 -11.11
C LYS A 102 4.68 4.76 -9.70
N THR A 103 4.23 4.03 -8.68
CA THR A 103 4.49 4.35 -7.28
C THR A 103 5.78 3.67 -6.83
N SER A 104 6.54 4.37 -6.01
CA SER A 104 7.81 3.87 -5.45
C SER A 104 7.58 3.21 -4.09
N ILE A 105 8.34 2.15 -3.78
CA ILE A 105 8.16 1.36 -2.57
C ILE A 105 9.52 1.02 -1.93
N THR A 106 9.64 1.18 -0.63
CA THR A 106 10.82 0.81 0.14
C THR A 106 10.46 -0.18 1.25
N PRO A 107 11.09 -1.37 1.28
CA PRO A 107 11.05 -2.26 2.44
C PRO A 107 12.05 -1.77 3.50
N TRP A 108 11.66 -1.75 4.79
CA TRP A 108 12.50 -1.33 5.88
C TRP A 108 12.44 -2.31 7.07
N HIS A 109 13.54 -2.99 7.31
CA HIS A 109 13.76 -3.86 8.45
C HIS A 109 15.27 -3.84 8.85
N GLN A 110 15.65 -4.56 9.89
CA GLN A 110 17.02 -4.50 10.44
C GLN A 110 18.12 -4.78 9.40
N ASP A 111 17.89 -5.73 8.48
CA ASP A 111 18.91 -6.19 7.53
C ASP A 111 18.98 -5.36 6.25
N ILE A 112 18.15 -4.33 6.10
CA ILE A 112 18.27 -3.40 4.97
C ILE A 112 19.55 -2.58 5.13
N SER A 113 20.32 -2.47 4.04
CA SER A 113 21.60 -1.76 4.04
C SER A 113 21.45 -0.30 4.49
N ILE A 114 22.49 0.21 5.14
CA ILE A 114 22.56 1.60 5.59
C ILE A 114 22.38 2.57 4.41
N SER A 115 22.92 2.22 3.24
CA SER A 115 22.79 3.02 2.02
C SER A 115 21.33 3.17 1.57
N LYS A 116 20.54 2.09 1.57
CA LYS A 116 19.10 2.14 1.25
C LYS A 116 18.31 2.94 2.28
N LYS A 117 18.64 2.80 3.56
CA LYS A 117 18.03 3.60 4.63
C LYS A 117 18.32 5.10 4.44
N LYS A 118 19.56 5.44 4.10
CA LYS A 118 19.96 6.82 3.82
C LYS A 118 19.23 7.37 2.60
N GLN A 119 19.17 6.59 1.52
CA GLN A 119 18.46 6.97 0.30
C GLN A 119 16.97 7.30 0.56
N PHE A 120 16.28 6.47 1.35
CA PHE A 120 14.89 6.75 1.72
C PHE A 120 14.75 8.06 2.51
N ILE A 121 15.68 8.33 3.44
CA ILE A 121 15.64 9.56 4.24
C ILE A 121 15.87 10.80 3.36
N GLU A 122 16.78 10.73 2.40
CA GLU A 122 17.08 11.83 1.47
C GLU A 122 15.98 12.01 0.41
N SER A 123 15.33 10.93 -0.01
CA SER A 123 14.27 10.92 -1.01
C SER A 123 13.24 9.84 -0.67
N PRO A 124 12.26 10.15 0.19
CA PRO A 124 11.23 9.18 0.57
C PRO A 124 10.46 8.65 -0.62
N THR A 125 10.18 7.34 -0.59
CA THR A 125 9.30 6.67 -1.56
C THR A 125 7.85 6.83 -1.15
N ASP A 126 6.92 6.65 -2.10
CA ASP A 126 5.48 6.76 -1.87
C ASP A 126 4.97 5.77 -0.81
N ILE A 127 5.57 4.58 -0.77
CA ILE A 127 5.19 3.50 0.16
C ILE A 127 6.40 3.07 0.98
N LEU A 128 6.23 3.03 2.30
CA LEU A 128 7.19 2.44 3.23
C LEU A 128 6.57 1.19 3.87
N ILE A 129 7.20 0.03 3.68
CA ILE A 129 6.84 -1.20 4.40
C ILE A 129 7.86 -1.41 5.52
N ILE A 130 7.42 -1.42 6.77
CA ILE A 130 8.30 -1.38 7.94
C ILE A 130 7.83 -2.32 9.05
N THR A 131 8.76 -2.84 9.87
CA THR A 131 8.41 -3.54 11.11
C THR A 131 8.11 -2.54 12.24
N PRO A 132 7.27 -2.91 13.24
CA PRO A 132 6.99 -2.04 14.38
C PRO A 132 8.25 -1.58 15.11
N GLU A 133 9.21 -2.49 15.34
CA GLU A 133 10.47 -2.18 16.04
C GLU A 133 11.35 -1.21 15.24
N SER A 134 11.37 -1.37 13.92
CA SER A 134 12.10 -0.46 13.04
C SER A 134 11.43 0.91 12.99
N LEU A 135 10.12 0.97 13.01
CA LEU A 135 9.36 2.22 13.06
C LEU A 135 9.62 2.96 14.37
N GLU A 136 9.54 2.25 15.50
CA GLU A 136 9.85 2.83 16.82
C GLU A 136 11.27 3.42 16.84
N SER A 137 12.26 2.63 16.40
CA SER A 137 13.65 3.09 16.28
C SER A 137 13.79 4.31 15.36
N PHE A 138 13.05 4.33 14.26
CA PHE A 138 13.05 5.46 13.33
C PHE A 138 12.49 6.73 13.98
N LEU A 139 11.36 6.63 14.67
CA LEU A 139 10.70 7.75 15.35
C LEU A 139 11.56 8.32 16.49
N ILE A 140 12.25 7.47 17.26
CA ILE A 140 13.12 7.89 18.38
C ILE A 140 14.37 8.58 17.86
N ASN A 141 15.05 7.98 16.89
CA ASN A 141 16.38 8.42 16.47
C ASN A 141 16.36 9.53 15.39
N ARG A 142 15.20 9.76 14.78
CA ARG A 142 15.08 10.65 13.62
C ARG A 142 13.83 11.53 13.69
N ARG A 143 13.59 12.16 14.82
CA ARG A 143 12.40 13.00 15.07
C ARG A 143 12.13 14.04 13.97
N GLY A 144 13.19 14.66 13.42
CA GLY A 144 13.04 15.65 12.33
C GLY A 144 12.59 15.07 10.99
N TYR A 145 12.65 13.74 10.80
CA TYR A 145 12.17 13.06 9.58
C TYR A 145 10.83 12.38 9.78
N ALA A 146 10.38 12.19 11.03
CA ALA A 146 9.08 11.60 11.33
C ALA A 146 7.94 12.44 10.78
N GLU A 147 8.09 13.75 10.77
CA GLU A 147 7.13 14.70 10.21
C GLU A 147 6.87 14.49 8.72
N TYR A 148 7.85 13.99 7.96
CA TYR A 148 7.70 13.66 6.53
C TYR A 148 6.96 12.35 6.27
N ILE A 149 6.82 11.48 7.29
CA ILE A 149 6.17 10.17 7.15
C ILE A 149 4.76 10.20 7.74
N ILE A 150 4.50 11.11 8.68
CA ILE A 150 3.25 11.14 9.46
C ILE A 150 2.41 12.38 9.12
N ALA A 151 2.95 13.30 8.37
CA ALA A 151 2.22 14.48 7.88
C ALA A 151 1.35 14.11 6.69
#